data_9478b285f1890a24f6bff70a727fe91d
#
_entry.id   9478b285f1890a24f6bff70a727fe91d
#
_cell.length_a   1.000
_cell.length_b   1.000
_cell.length_c   1.000
_cell.angle_alpha   90.00
_cell.angle_beta   90.00
_cell.angle_gamma   90.00
#
_symmetry.space_group_name_H-M   'P 1'
#
loop_
_entity.id
_entity.type
_entity.pdbx_description
1 polymer ?
#
loop_
_entity_poly.entity_id
_entity_poly.type
_entity_poly.pdbx_seq_one_letter_code
_entity_poly.pdbx_strand_id
1 'polypeptide(L)'
;EGLQPAELGWGTHEKWAPTNTGRHKGGCGAAIYLLQPGANTRVRSWTPTAQAQLGFLVTHNESISIADYFTIKRGRKTIYRPTCHYAYHPCNDAVLSLHEVFGRAGAPPEDVHILDEHEIADGIDELGVLLYGHKKNAYWYGSQLSIDETREVAPYQNATGLQVTSAVLAGMVWALENPKAGIVETDEMDFRRCLDLQRPYLG
;
A
#
# COMPACT_ATOMS: atom_id res chain seq x y z
N GLU A 1 -4.20 -3.46 -11.02
CA GLU A 1 -4.03 -2.12 -10.41
C GLU A 1 -2.97 -1.28 -11.14
N GLY A 2 -1.80 -1.83 -11.43
CA GLY A 2 -0.71 -1.08 -12.05
C GLY A 2 -1.00 -0.49 -13.43
N LEU A 3 -1.99 -1.00 -14.14
CA LEU A 3 -2.42 -0.47 -15.46
C LEU A 3 -3.44 0.67 -15.35
N GLN A 4 -4.01 0.91 -14.17
CA GLN A 4 -4.96 1.99 -13.94
C GLN A 4 -4.24 3.29 -13.55
N PRO A 5 -4.87 4.46 -13.73
CA PRO A 5 -4.36 5.72 -13.19
C PRO A 5 -4.18 5.60 -11.68
N ALA A 6 -2.99 5.93 -11.18
CA ALA A 6 -2.70 5.87 -9.75
C ALA A 6 -3.34 7.06 -9.03
N GLU A 7 -3.99 6.77 -7.90
CA GLU A 7 -4.61 7.75 -7.02
C GLU A 7 -3.78 7.92 -5.74
N LEU A 8 -3.62 9.16 -5.31
CA LEU A 8 -2.79 9.49 -4.14
C LEU A 8 -3.31 10.72 -3.38
N GLY A 9 -2.97 10.82 -2.11
CA GLY A 9 -3.21 11.99 -1.29
C GLY A 9 -2.20 13.10 -1.60
N TRP A 10 -2.70 14.32 -1.91
CA TRP A 10 -1.86 15.47 -2.28
C TRP A 10 -1.67 16.46 -1.14
N GLY A 11 -0.41 16.70 -0.78
CA GLY A 11 -0.03 17.52 0.36
C GLY A 11 -0.13 19.04 0.12
N THR A 12 -0.31 19.78 1.20
CA THR A 12 -0.38 21.25 1.16
C THR A 12 0.95 21.95 0.86
N HIS A 13 2.07 21.23 1.02
CA HIS A 13 3.42 21.73 0.71
C HIS A 13 3.78 21.56 -0.76
N GLU A 14 3.00 20.78 -1.50
CA GLU A 14 3.20 20.59 -2.94
C GLU A 14 2.70 21.81 -3.71
N LYS A 15 3.61 22.48 -4.39
CA LYS A 15 3.31 23.73 -5.10
C LYS A 15 2.57 23.53 -6.41
N TRP A 16 2.80 22.40 -7.06
CA TRP A 16 2.16 22.00 -8.31
C TRP A 16 1.85 20.52 -8.34
N ALA A 17 0.66 20.24 -8.80
CA ALA A 17 0.38 18.88 -9.25
C ALA A 17 1.20 18.57 -10.52
N PRO A 18 1.65 17.34 -10.72
CA PRO A 18 2.22 16.91 -12.00
C PRO A 18 1.32 17.30 -13.16
N THR A 19 1.89 17.64 -14.31
CA THR A 19 1.16 18.22 -15.46
C THR A 19 0.07 17.32 -16.04
N ASN A 20 0.18 16.02 -15.83
CA ASN A 20 -0.77 14.99 -16.26
C ASN A 20 -1.60 14.41 -15.11
N THR A 21 -2.13 15.26 -14.25
CA THR A 21 -2.99 14.86 -13.15
C THR A 21 -4.42 15.32 -13.34
N GLY A 22 -5.35 14.51 -12.82
CA GLY A 22 -6.74 14.88 -12.60
C GLY A 22 -7.03 15.13 -11.12
N ARG A 23 -8.06 15.90 -10.83
CA ARG A 23 -8.59 16.07 -9.48
C ARG A 23 -9.90 15.35 -9.35
N HIS A 24 -10.06 14.56 -8.30
CA HIS A 24 -11.36 14.03 -7.94
C HIS A 24 -12.33 15.17 -7.58
N LYS A 25 -13.53 15.13 -8.16
CA LYS A 25 -14.61 16.07 -7.85
C LYS A 25 -15.38 15.69 -6.59
N GLY A 26 -15.14 14.51 -6.05
CA GLY A 26 -15.76 13.97 -4.84
C GLY A 26 -14.74 13.53 -3.80
N GLY A 27 -15.19 12.95 -2.71
CA GLY A 27 -14.36 12.46 -1.62
C GLY A 27 -13.84 13.56 -0.70
N CYS A 28 -12.75 13.28 -0.01
CA CYS A 28 -12.18 14.18 1.01
C CYS A 28 -11.53 15.46 0.44
N GLY A 29 -11.43 15.58 -0.89
CA GLY A 29 -10.77 16.70 -1.56
C GLY A 29 -9.23 16.70 -1.42
N ALA A 30 -8.67 15.62 -0.86
CA ALA A 30 -7.24 15.45 -0.66
C ALA A 30 -6.57 14.70 -1.82
N ALA A 31 -7.35 13.95 -2.60
CA ALA A 31 -6.85 13.07 -3.64
C ALA A 31 -6.66 13.76 -4.99
N ILE A 32 -5.63 13.33 -5.68
CA ILE A 32 -5.44 13.51 -7.12
C ILE A 32 -5.20 12.15 -7.76
N TYR A 33 -5.38 12.04 -9.05
CA TYR A 33 -4.98 10.86 -9.82
C TYR A 33 -4.08 11.26 -11.00
N LEU A 34 -3.15 10.37 -11.34
CA LEU A 34 -2.33 10.51 -12.54
C LEU A 34 -3.16 10.11 -13.76
N LEU A 35 -2.93 10.78 -14.91
CA LEU A 35 -3.58 10.45 -16.18
C LEU A 35 -2.84 9.35 -16.96
N GLN A 36 -1.85 8.73 -16.35
CA GLN A 36 -1.06 7.62 -16.89
C GLN A 36 -1.09 6.42 -15.94
N PRO A 37 -0.84 5.20 -16.43
CA PRO A 37 -0.77 4.03 -15.58
C PRO A 37 0.27 4.18 -14.45
N GLY A 38 -0.09 3.74 -13.25
CA GLY A 38 0.79 3.79 -12.09
C GLY A 38 2.10 3.02 -12.27
N ALA A 39 2.05 1.92 -13.03
CA ALA A 39 3.23 1.14 -13.38
C ALA A 39 4.24 1.90 -14.25
N ASN A 40 3.86 3.00 -14.90
CA ASN A 40 4.76 3.89 -15.62
C ASN A 40 5.36 4.99 -14.74
N THR A 41 4.95 5.09 -13.49
CA THR A 41 5.43 6.09 -12.55
C THR A 41 6.24 5.42 -11.45
N ARG A 42 7.49 5.87 -11.29
CA ARG A 42 8.39 5.38 -10.25
C ARG A 42 8.52 6.41 -9.15
N VAL A 43 8.47 5.94 -7.92
CA VAL A 43 8.67 6.76 -6.71
C VAL A 43 9.83 6.20 -5.91
N ARG A 44 10.65 7.11 -5.39
CA ARG A 44 11.73 6.72 -4.48
C ARG A 44 11.14 6.35 -3.13
N SER A 45 11.50 5.17 -2.63
CA SER A 45 11.11 4.67 -1.33
C SER A 45 12.31 4.01 -0.63
N TRP A 46 12.08 3.52 0.57
CA TRP A 46 13.06 2.82 1.37
C TRP A 46 12.37 1.81 2.29
N THR A 47 12.94 0.64 2.40
CA THR A 47 12.55 -0.38 3.39
C THR A 47 13.80 -0.97 4.04
N PRO A 48 13.70 -1.61 5.22
CA PRO A 48 14.87 -2.09 5.96
C PRO A 48 15.76 -3.06 5.18
N THR A 49 15.18 -3.99 4.43
CA THR A 49 15.93 -5.01 3.68
C THR A 49 16.31 -4.53 2.29
N ALA A 50 15.34 -4.04 1.51
CA ALA A 50 15.60 -3.59 0.14
C ALA A 50 16.35 -2.24 0.07
N GLN A 51 16.42 -1.50 1.18
CA GLN A 51 17.05 -0.20 1.26
C GLN A 51 16.40 0.83 0.31
N ALA A 52 17.18 1.74 -0.29
CA ALA A 52 16.67 2.73 -1.23
C ALA A 52 16.28 2.08 -2.55
N GLN A 53 15.04 2.27 -2.96
CA GLN A 53 14.47 1.63 -4.15
C GLN A 53 13.57 2.57 -4.93
N LEU A 54 13.25 2.18 -6.16
CA LEU A 54 12.25 2.82 -7.02
C LEU A 54 11.03 1.89 -7.14
N GLY A 55 10.01 2.17 -6.33
CA GLY A 55 8.73 1.47 -6.39
C GLY A 55 7.83 2.00 -7.49
N PHE A 56 6.86 1.19 -7.90
CA PHE A 56 5.74 1.64 -8.72
C PHE A 56 4.74 2.42 -7.87
N LEU A 57 4.11 3.40 -8.48
CA LEU A 57 3.00 4.10 -7.84
C LEU A 57 1.70 3.34 -8.06
N VAL A 58 1.13 2.79 -7.02
CA VAL A 58 -0.08 1.96 -7.08
C VAL A 58 -1.22 2.66 -6.34
N THR A 59 -2.43 2.53 -6.84
CA THR A 59 -3.64 3.02 -6.15
C THR A 59 -3.97 2.13 -4.96
N HIS A 60 -4.03 2.75 -3.80
CA HIS A 60 -4.51 2.14 -2.56
C HIS A 60 -5.26 3.18 -1.73
N ASN A 61 -6.36 2.79 -1.12
CA ASN A 61 -7.22 3.70 -0.36
C ASN A 61 -6.49 4.36 0.80
N GLU A 62 -5.52 3.68 1.40
CA GLU A 62 -4.70 4.22 2.49
C GLU A 62 -3.96 5.50 2.10
N SER A 63 -3.60 5.65 0.82
CA SER A 63 -2.98 6.90 0.33
C SER A 63 -3.90 8.10 0.50
N ILE A 64 -5.20 7.89 0.47
CA ILE A 64 -6.21 8.93 0.58
C ILE A 64 -6.67 9.08 2.03
N SER A 65 -7.02 7.98 2.70
CA SER A 65 -7.50 7.99 4.07
C SER A 65 -6.45 8.50 5.06
N ILE A 66 -5.19 8.11 4.92
CA ILE A 66 -4.08 8.62 5.74
C ILE A 66 -3.87 10.11 5.49
N ALA A 67 -3.90 10.56 4.24
CA ALA A 67 -3.77 11.97 3.90
C ALA A 67 -4.91 12.81 4.50
N ASP A 68 -6.14 12.30 4.48
CA ASP A 68 -7.30 12.96 5.08
C ASP A 68 -7.23 12.96 6.61
N TYR A 69 -6.89 11.84 7.22
CA TYR A 69 -6.73 11.69 8.66
C TYR A 69 -5.74 12.70 9.26
N PHE A 70 -4.61 12.93 8.59
CA PHE A 70 -3.60 13.90 9.02
C PHE A 70 -3.86 15.32 8.52
N THR A 71 -5.01 15.59 7.91
CA THR A 71 -5.38 16.93 7.44
C THR A 71 -5.78 17.81 8.63
N ILE A 72 -5.06 18.92 8.82
CA ILE A 72 -5.36 19.92 9.83
C ILE A 72 -6.11 21.07 9.16
N LYS A 73 -7.31 21.39 9.67
CA LYS A 73 -8.16 22.48 9.19
C LYS A 73 -8.30 23.59 10.25
N ARG A 74 -8.39 24.83 9.79
CA ARG A 74 -8.81 25.95 10.60
C ARG A 74 -10.06 26.57 9.95
N GLY A 75 -11.22 26.27 10.51
CA GLY A 75 -12.50 26.51 9.85
C GLY A 75 -12.58 25.72 8.53
N ARG A 76 -12.86 26.42 7.43
CA ARG A 76 -12.91 25.79 6.09
C ARG A 76 -11.55 25.66 5.39
N LYS A 77 -10.49 26.23 5.97
CA LYS A 77 -9.16 26.27 5.35
C LYS A 77 -8.33 25.08 5.81
N THR A 78 -7.81 24.30 4.86
CA THR A 78 -6.76 23.30 5.12
C THR A 78 -5.44 24.02 5.38
N ILE A 79 -4.85 23.79 6.55
CA ILE A 79 -3.57 24.37 6.98
C ILE A 79 -2.43 23.44 6.66
N TYR A 80 -2.62 22.14 6.86
CA TYR A 80 -1.62 21.10 6.61
C TYR A 80 -2.29 19.83 6.14
N ARG A 81 -1.63 19.16 5.20
CA ARG A 81 -1.91 17.79 4.79
C ARG A 81 -0.62 17.18 4.25
N PRO A 82 -0.25 15.95 4.61
CA PRO A 82 0.89 15.27 3.99
C PRO A 82 0.56 14.89 2.54
N THR A 83 1.59 14.74 1.70
CA THR A 83 1.49 13.91 0.51
C THR A 83 1.58 12.46 0.96
N CYS A 84 0.67 11.62 0.50
CA CYS A 84 0.65 10.21 0.82
C CYS A 84 0.41 9.41 -0.46
N HIS A 85 1.25 8.41 -0.71
CA HIS A 85 1.13 7.52 -1.87
C HIS A 85 1.59 6.13 -1.51
N TYR A 86 1.11 5.15 -2.24
CA TYR A 86 1.54 3.76 -2.12
C TYR A 86 2.67 3.48 -3.10
N ALA A 87 3.87 3.17 -2.57
CA ALA A 87 5.02 2.75 -3.35
C ALA A 87 5.14 1.22 -3.27
N TYR A 88 4.98 0.56 -4.40
CA TYR A 88 5.03 -0.90 -4.50
C TYR A 88 6.29 -1.34 -5.23
N HIS A 89 7.11 -2.14 -4.58
CA HIS A 89 8.29 -2.76 -5.17
C HIS A 89 8.12 -4.28 -5.13
N PRO A 90 7.66 -4.90 -6.21
CA PRO A 90 7.65 -6.36 -6.31
C PRO A 90 9.10 -6.88 -6.40
N CYS A 91 9.28 -8.19 -6.36
CA CYS A 91 10.59 -8.79 -6.58
C CYS A 91 11.15 -8.46 -7.99
N ASN A 92 12.46 -8.63 -8.17
CA ASN A 92 13.11 -8.31 -9.43
C ASN A 92 12.54 -9.09 -10.62
N ASP A 93 12.16 -10.34 -10.42
CA ASP A 93 11.57 -11.18 -11.47
C ASP A 93 10.21 -10.63 -11.93
N ALA A 94 9.40 -10.14 -11.02
CA ALA A 94 8.15 -9.47 -11.36
C ALA A 94 8.40 -8.14 -12.11
N VAL A 95 9.45 -7.39 -11.75
CA VAL A 95 9.84 -6.17 -12.49
C VAL A 95 10.26 -6.52 -13.92
N LEU A 96 11.03 -7.58 -14.11
CA LEU A 96 11.43 -8.05 -15.45
C LEU A 96 10.21 -8.49 -16.26
N SER A 97 9.28 -9.20 -15.67
CA SER A 97 8.02 -9.60 -16.31
C SER A 97 7.19 -8.39 -16.76
N LEU A 98 7.12 -7.33 -15.93
CA LEU A 98 6.47 -6.08 -16.31
C LEU A 98 7.18 -5.39 -17.50
N HIS A 99 8.51 -5.42 -17.56
CA HIS A 99 9.25 -4.90 -18.71
C HIS A 99 8.89 -5.64 -20.01
N GLU A 100 8.71 -6.95 -19.94
CA GLU A 100 8.25 -7.74 -21.09
C GLU A 100 6.84 -7.33 -21.54
N VAL A 101 5.89 -7.18 -20.60
CA VAL A 101 4.53 -6.72 -20.89
C VAL A 101 4.55 -5.33 -21.55
N PHE A 102 5.35 -4.41 -21.07
CA PHE A 102 5.49 -3.09 -21.68
C PHE A 102 6.16 -3.15 -23.05
N GLY A 103 7.14 -4.01 -23.25
CA GLY A 103 7.76 -4.27 -24.56
C GLY A 103 6.77 -4.80 -25.60
N ARG A 104 5.70 -5.45 -25.15
CA ARG A 104 4.57 -5.90 -25.97
C ARG A 104 3.41 -4.89 -26.03
N ALA A 105 3.67 -3.64 -25.82
CA ALA A 105 2.66 -2.56 -25.79
C ALA A 105 1.52 -2.79 -24.77
N GLY A 106 1.81 -3.48 -23.67
CA GLY A 106 0.85 -3.80 -22.63
C GLY A 106 -0.06 -4.99 -22.90
N ALA A 107 0.20 -5.76 -23.96
CA ALA A 107 -0.52 -7.00 -24.22
C ALA A 107 -0.18 -8.04 -23.12
N PRO A 108 -1.19 -8.63 -22.46
CA PRO A 108 -0.92 -9.71 -21.50
C PRO A 108 -0.37 -10.95 -22.21
N PRO A 109 0.36 -11.81 -21.51
CA PRO A 109 0.77 -13.11 -22.05
C PRO A 109 -0.45 -13.98 -22.37
N GLU A 110 -0.34 -14.85 -23.35
CA GLU A 110 -1.42 -15.77 -23.75
C GLU A 110 -1.62 -16.86 -22.68
N ASP A 111 -0.53 -17.31 -22.05
CA ASP A 111 -0.57 -18.31 -21.00
C ASP A 111 -0.59 -17.64 -19.62
N VAL A 112 -1.40 -18.21 -18.73
CA VAL A 112 -1.47 -17.81 -17.32
C VAL A 112 -0.87 -18.92 -16.48
N HIS A 113 0.17 -18.59 -15.72
CA HIS A 113 0.75 -19.47 -14.73
C HIS A 113 0.39 -19.00 -13.31
N ILE A 114 -0.15 -19.90 -12.52
CA ILE A 114 -0.41 -19.68 -11.10
C ILE A 114 0.74 -20.31 -10.33
N LEU A 115 1.43 -19.50 -9.51
CA LEU A 115 2.56 -19.98 -8.73
C LEU A 115 2.15 -21.11 -7.80
N ASP A 116 2.91 -22.20 -7.83
CA ASP A 116 2.81 -23.32 -6.90
C ASP A 116 3.43 -22.94 -5.54
N GLU A 117 3.07 -23.68 -4.50
CA GLU A 117 3.55 -23.46 -3.13
C GLU A 117 5.08 -23.55 -2.98
N HIS A 118 5.76 -24.23 -3.92
CA HIS A 118 7.22 -24.40 -3.91
C HIS A 118 7.98 -23.44 -4.81
N GLU A 119 7.28 -22.66 -5.63
CA GLU A 119 7.93 -21.78 -6.62
C GLU A 119 8.46 -20.49 -6.02
N ILE A 120 7.93 -20.05 -4.88
CA ILE A 120 8.53 -18.97 -4.10
C ILE A 120 9.61 -19.59 -3.22
N ALA A 121 10.84 -19.57 -3.71
CA ALA A 121 11.98 -20.20 -3.04
C ALA A 121 12.53 -19.35 -1.89
N ASP A 122 12.48 -18.02 -2.01
CA ASP A 122 12.98 -17.05 -1.03
C ASP A 122 12.22 -15.74 -1.15
N GLY A 123 12.24 -14.93 -0.13
CA GLY A 123 11.68 -13.60 -0.14
C GLY A 123 11.15 -13.14 1.20
N ILE A 124 10.94 -11.83 1.28
CA ILE A 124 10.39 -11.15 2.44
C ILE A 124 9.38 -10.11 1.98
N ASP A 125 8.25 -10.03 2.67
CA ASP A 125 7.29 -8.95 2.50
C ASP A 125 7.54 -7.88 3.58
N GLU A 126 7.89 -6.68 3.13
CA GLU A 126 8.09 -5.50 3.97
C GLU A 126 6.94 -4.53 3.73
N LEU A 127 5.92 -4.60 4.57
CA LEU A 127 4.74 -3.76 4.50
C LEU A 127 4.75 -2.71 5.59
N GLY A 128 4.87 -1.44 5.21
CA GLY A 128 5.05 -0.40 6.22
C GLY A 128 4.80 1.02 5.71
N VAL A 129 4.98 1.96 6.63
CA VAL A 129 4.85 3.40 6.37
C VAL A 129 6.20 4.06 6.57
N LEU A 130 6.68 4.74 5.52
CA LEU A 130 7.87 5.58 5.56
C LEU A 130 7.45 7.05 5.73
N LEU A 131 7.77 7.61 6.89
CA LEU A 131 7.55 9.03 7.19
C LEU A 131 8.86 9.78 6.99
N TYR A 132 8.88 10.78 6.11
CA TYR A 132 10.07 11.60 5.87
C TYR A 132 9.70 13.06 5.60
N GLY A 133 10.72 13.93 5.50
CA GLY A 133 10.52 15.36 5.31
C GLY A 133 10.26 16.13 6.62
N HIS A 134 10.48 15.53 7.77
CA HIS A 134 10.41 16.17 9.08
C HIS A 134 11.80 16.38 9.71
N LYS A 135 11.88 17.18 10.78
CA LYS A 135 13.15 17.57 11.43
C LYS A 135 13.98 16.40 11.97
N LYS A 136 13.38 15.23 12.19
CA LYS A 136 14.05 14.01 12.69
C LYS A 136 14.52 13.10 11.55
N ASN A 137 14.53 13.58 10.31
CA ASN A 137 14.94 12.87 9.11
C ASN A 137 13.84 11.94 8.56
N ALA A 138 13.96 10.63 8.75
CA ALA A 138 12.99 9.65 8.30
C ALA A 138 12.71 8.61 9.38
N TYR A 139 11.53 8.02 9.32
CA TYR A 139 11.11 6.94 10.21
C TYR A 139 10.30 5.93 9.42
N TRP A 140 10.63 4.67 9.54
CA TRP A 140 9.87 3.57 8.98
C TRP A 140 9.23 2.74 10.10
N TYR A 141 7.99 2.34 9.88
CA TYR A 141 7.26 1.44 10.77
C TYR A 141 6.47 0.47 9.92
N GLY A 142 6.61 -0.83 10.18
CA GLY A 142 5.93 -1.86 9.40
C GLY A 142 6.26 -3.25 9.89
N SER A 143 5.83 -4.23 9.12
CA SER A 143 6.09 -5.66 9.29
C SER A 143 7.18 -6.14 8.35
N GLN A 144 7.86 -7.21 8.72
CA GLN A 144 8.85 -7.92 7.93
C GLN A 144 8.58 -9.42 8.08
N LEU A 145 7.97 -10.02 7.08
CA LEU A 145 7.58 -11.44 7.12
C LEU A 145 8.24 -12.19 5.96
N SER A 146 9.12 -13.14 6.28
CA SER A 146 9.75 -14.00 5.29
C SER A 146 8.83 -15.15 4.83
N ILE A 147 9.17 -15.74 3.69
CA ILE A 147 8.45 -16.93 3.21
C ILE A 147 8.61 -18.11 4.16
N ASP A 148 9.77 -18.26 4.78
CA ASP A 148 10.05 -19.36 5.72
C ASP A 148 9.21 -19.21 6.99
N GLU A 149 9.21 -18.03 7.63
CA GLU A 149 8.34 -17.72 8.78
C GLU A 149 6.85 -17.92 8.45
N THR A 150 6.46 -17.52 7.25
CA THR A 150 5.09 -17.72 6.77
C THR A 150 4.71 -19.20 6.73
N ARG A 151 5.59 -20.04 6.19
CA ARG A 151 5.34 -21.48 6.05
C ARG A 151 5.37 -22.23 7.36
N GLU A 152 6.07 -21.74 8.37
CA GLU A 152 5.99 -22.28 9.74
C GLU A 152 4.59 -22.13 10.33
N VAL A 153 3.91 -21.02 10.05
CA VAL A 153 2.57 -20.71 10.57
C VAL A 153 1.47 -21.22 9.65
N ALA A 154 1.66 -21.12 8.35
CA ALA A 154 0.68 -21.46 7.32
C ALA A 154 1.39 -22.09 6.10
N PRO A 155 1.62 -23.42 6.09
CA PRO A 155 2.52 -24.10 5.13
C PRO A 155 2.23 -23.86 3.65
N TYR A 156 0.99 -23.54 3.30
CA TYR A 156 0.56 -23.31 1.90
C TYR A 156 0.36 -21.85 1.54
N GLN A 157 0.78 -20.92 2.42
CA GLN A 157 0.65 -19.49 2.20
C GLN A 157 1.97 -18.84 1.78
N ASN A 158 1.86 -17.66 1.20
CA ASN A 158 2.97 -16.74 1.05
C ASN A 158 2.83 -15.56 2.03
N ALA A 159 3.89 -14.78 2.20
CA ALA A 159 3.94 -13.72 3.19
C ALA A 159 2.85 -12.65 2.98
N THR A 160 2.64 -12.19 1.75
CA THR A 160 1.58 -11.23 1.42
C THR A 160 0.20 -11.80 1.73
N GLY A 161 -0.07 -13.05 1.31
CA GLY A 161 -1.34 -13.72 1.56
C GLY A 161 -1.64 -13.87 3.05
N LEU A 162 -0.64 -14.24 3.86
CA LEU A 162 -0.81 -14.38 5.30
C LEU A 162 -1.11 -13.03 5.97
N GLN A 163 -0.37 -11.97 5.64
CA GLN A 163 -0.61 -10.63 6.19
C GLN A 163 -2.00 -10.11 5.84
N VAL A 164 -2.43 -10.24 4.59
CA VAL A 164 -3.77 -9.82 4.14
C VAL A 164 -4.86 -10.60 4.85
N THR A 165 -4.75 -11.93 4.90
CA THR A 165 -5.78 -12.77 5.55
C THR A 165 -5.83 -12.57 7.06
N SER A 166 -4.71 -12.26 7.71
CA SER A 166 -4.70 -11.89 9.13
C SER A 166 -5.49 -10.61 9.41
N ALA A 167 -5.43 -9.64 8.49
CA ALA A 167 -6.22 -8.41 8.59
C ALA A 167 -7.73 -8.69 8.45
N VAL A 168 -8.10 -9.57 7.51
CA VAL A 168 -9.49 -10.03 7.36
C VAL A 168 -9.97 -10.74 8.63
N LEU A 169 -9.16 -11.65 9.19
CA LEU A 169 -9.48 -12.32 10.46
C LEU A 169 -9.68 -11.31 11.60
N ALA A 170 -8.79 -10.33 11.71
CA ALA A 170 -8.90 -9.29 12.74
C ALA A 170 -10.20 -8.49 12.60
N GLY A 171 -10.58 -8.11 11.38
CA GLY A 171 -11.84 -7.44 11.09
C GLY A 171 -13.07 -8.28 11.43
N MET A 172 -13.03 -9.58 11.13
CA MET A 172 -14.11 -10.51 11.48
C MET A 172 -14.26 -10.65 13.00
N VAL A 173 -13.17 -10.81 13.74
CA VAL A 173 -13.19 -10.87 15.22
C VAL A 173 -13.73 -9.58 15.80
N TRP A 174 -13.24 -8.43 15.31
CA TRP A 174 -13.72 -7.13 15.75
C TRP A 174 -15.23 -6.98 15.52
N ALA A 175 -15.75 -7.40 14.36
CA ALA A 175 -17.18 -7.36 14.06
C ALA A 175 -18.01 -8.24 15.02
N LEU A 176 -17.51 -9.42 15.39
CA LEU A 176 -18.16 -10.29 16.39
C LEU A 176 -18.16 -9.66 17.79
N GLU A 177 -17.09 -8.95 18.15
CA GLU A 177 -16.99 -8.24 19.43
C GLU A 177 -17.87 -6.97 19.46
N ASN A 178 -18.22 -6.42 18.30
CA ASN A 178 -18.98 -5.18 18.16
C ASN A 178 -20.29 -5.31 17.34
N PRO A 179 -21.20 -6.26 17.70
CA PRO A 179 -22.35 -6.65 16.85
C PRO A 179 -23.37 -5.53 16.62
N LYS A 180 -23.28 -4.42 17.35
CA LYS A 180 -24.18 -3.27 17.24
C LYS A 180 -23.56 -2.05 16.58
N ALA A 181 -22.32 -2.17 16.06
CA ALA A 181 -21.63 -1.04 15.46
C ALA A 181 -22.24 -0.57 14.12
N GLY A 182 -23.07 -1.42 13.46
CA GLY A 182 -23.65 -1.11 12.17
C GLY A 182 -22.64 -1.31 11.03
N ILE A 183 -22.72 -0.43 10.03
CA ILE A 183 -21.75 -0.41 8.92
C ILE A 183 -20.55 0.42 9.38
N VAL A 184 -19.37 -0.18 9.36
CA VAL A 184 -18.13 0.43 9.81
C VAL A 184 -17.05 0.18 8.76
N GLU A 185 -16.38 1.24 8.34
CA GLU A 185 -15.21 1.14 7.47
C GLU A 185 -13.97 0.78 8.28
N THR A 186 -12.95 0.23 7.64
CA THR A 186 -11.72 -0.21 8.30
C THR A 186 -11.02 0.89 9.09
N ASP A 187 -11.07 2.14 8.61
CA ASP A 187 -10.48 3.31 9.24
C ASP A 187 -11.18 3.71 10.57
N GLU A 188 -12.39 3.20 10.81
CA GLU A 188 -13.20 3.48 12.01
C GLU A 188 -13.08 2.38 13.08
N MET A 189 -12.44 1.25 12.75
CA MET A 189 -12.21 0.15 13.69
C MET A 189 -11.15 0.50 14.73
N ASP A 190 -11.19 -0.15 15.89
CA ASP A 190 -10.09 -0.07 16.87
C ASP A 190 -8.85 -0.75 16.30
N PHE A 191 -7.97 0.05 15.73
CA PHE A 191 -6.73 -0.43 15.12
C PHE A 191 -5.83 -1.16 16.11
N ARG A 192 -5.85 -0.83 17.40
CA ARG A 192 -5.04 -1.51 18.43
C ARG A 192 -5.50 -2.93 18.61
N ARG A 193 -6.81 -3.12 18.73
CA ARG A 193 -7.41 -4.46 18.83
C ARG A 193 -7.12 -5.28 17.57
N CYS A 194 -7.32 -4.68 16.39
CA CYS A 194 -7.02 -5.36 15.13
C CYS A 194 -5.54 -5.74 15.01
N LEU A 195 -4.64 -4.82 15.38
CA LEU A 195 -3.21 -5.07 15.34
C LEU A 195 -2.77 -6.15 16.33
N ASP A 196 -3.34 -6.19 17.54
CA ASP A 196 -3.03 -7.24 18.53
C ASP A 196 -3.40 -8.63 18.02
N LEU A 197 -4.48 -8.75 17.24
CA LEU A 197 -4.87 -10.00 16.58
C LEU A 197 -3.93 -10.38 15.43
N GLN A 198 -3.38 -9.41 14.73
CA GLN A 198 -2.51 -9.62 13.57
C GLN A 198 -1.05 -9.90 13.94
N ARG A 199 -0.56 -9.38 15.06
CA ARG A 199 0.86 -9.47 15.47
C ARG A 199 1.52 -10.84 15.27
N PRO A 200 0.85 -11.99 15.58
CA PRO A 200 1.45 -13.30 15.37
C PRO A 200 1.75 -13.66 13.91
N TYR A 201 1.22 -12.87 12.96
CA TYR A 201 1.28 -13.11 11.52
C TYR A 201 2.05 -12.02 10.75
N LEU A 202 2.73 -11.13 11.46
CA LEU A 202 3.39 -9.98 10.83
C LEU A 202 4.93 -10.06 10.83
N GLY A 203 5.50 -11.11 11.42
CA GLY A 203 6.94 -11.28 11.57
C GLY A 203 7.52 -10.61 12.80
#